data_9456d944cddcd5e89e0b9d8a57750b51
#
_entry.id   9456d944cddcd5e89e0b9d8a57750b51
#
_cell.length_a   1.000
_cell.length_b   1.000
_cell.length_c   1.000
_cell.angle_alpha   90.00
_cell.angle_beta   90.00
_cell.angle_gamma   90.00
#
_symmetry.space_group_name_H-M   'P 1'
#
loop_
_entity.id
_entity.type
_entity.pdbx_description
1 polymer ?
#
loop_
_entity_poly.entity_id
_entity_poly.type
_entity_poly.pdbx_seq_one_letter_code
_entity_poly.pdbx_strand_id
1 'polypeptide(L)'
;MTYPTETLTHSDIWATTPDLTALRHKLLDLFCQLAYQEGDFLLSSGLRSSYYVNKTQVTLHPQGALAVGRLLFPLLPVDTQAVGGLTMGADPIVTAVSIVSVYENRPIPALIIRKEAKGYGTKAYIEGPSLPEGAKVVVLEDVVTTGQSALKAVERLKDAGYTVNQIISLVDRQQGGGELYQSAGLKFETLFSIQEVQERYRQLANS
;
A
#
# COMPACT_ATOMS: atom_id res chain seq x y z
N MET A 1 -4.86 19.50 -10.30
CA MET A 1 -5.53 20.02 -9.09
C MET A 1 -4.43 20.53 -8.17
N THR A 2 -4.44 21.78 -7.77
CA THR A 2 -3.48 22.34 -6.82
C THR A 2 -3.92 21.97 -5.41
N TYR A 3 -2.96 21.66 -4.54
CA TYR A 3 -3.23 21.42 -3.13
C TYR A 3 -3.88 22.69 -2.54
N PRO A 4 -5.01 22.59 -1.82
CA PRO A 4 -5.64 23.76 -1.24
C PRO A 4 -4.67 24.44 -0.27
N THR A 5 -4.46 25.73 -0.46
CA THR A 5 -3.63 26.59 0.42
C THR A 5 -4.42 27.15 1.60
N GLU A 6 -5.73 26.89 1.65
CA GLU A 6 -6.58 27.28 2.78
C GLU A 6 -6.27 26.44 4.00
N THR A 7 -6.22 27.07 5.16
CA THR A 7 -6.01 26.40 6.45
C THR A 7 -7.19 25.48 6.72
N LEU A 8 -6.98 24.16 6.68
CA LEU A 8 -8.02 23.18 7.03
C LEU A 8 -8.45 23.40 8.47
N THR A 9 -9.75 23.47 8.70
CA THR A 9 -10.33 23.47 10.05
C THR A 9 -10.30 22.06 10.62
N HIS A 10 -10.45 21.93 11.94
CA HIS A 10 -10.47 20.62 12.58
C HIS A 10 -11.62 19.72 12.06
N SER A 11 -12.75 20.32 11.63
CA SER A 11 -13.87 19.63 10.99
C SER A 11 -13.55 19.05 9.61
N ASP A 12 -12.53 19.57 8.94
CA ASP A 12 -12.12 19.11 7.61
C ASP A 12 -11.16 17.90 7.68
N ILE A 13 -10.71 17.53 8.91
CA ILE A 13 -9.81 16.41 9.13
C ILE A 13 -10.62 15.12 9.35
N TRP A 14 -10.95 14.45 8.25
CA TRP A 14 -11.74 13.22 8.28
C TRP A 14 -10.91 11.95 8.58
N ALA A 15 -9.59 11.99 8.37
CA ALA A 15 -8.73 10.81 8.55
C ALA A 15 -8.57 10.40 10.03
N THR A 16 -9.03 11.20 10.98
CA THR A 16 -9.02 10.90 12.42
C THR A 16 -10.32 10.29 12.95
N THR A 17 -11.35 10.13 12.09
CA THR A 17 -12.62 9.49 12.52
C THR A 17 -12.37 8.13 13.15
N PRO A 18 -13.03 7.76 14.27
CA PRO A 18 -12.89 6.44 14.88
C PRO A 18 -13.58 5.33 14.06
N ASP A 19 -14.55 5.68 13.23
CA ASP A 19 -15.29 4.74 12.38
C ASP A 19 -14.45 4.35 11.16
N LEU A 20 -13.92 3.13 11.15
CA LEU A 20 -13.12 2.60 10.05
C LEU A 20 -13.93 2.39 8.76
N THR A 21 -15.24 2.15 8.85
CA THR A 21 -16.11 2.04 7.66
C THR A 21 -16.25 3.39 6.98
N ALA A 22 -16.54 4.44 7.75
CA ALA A 22 -16.58 5.81 7.25
C ALA A 22 -15.20 6.25 6.71
N LEU A 23 -14.12 5.88 7.41
CA LEU A 23 -12.75 6.16 6.97
C LEU A 23 -12.44 5.52 5.61
N ARG A 24 -12.84 4.25 5.43
CA ARG A 24 -12.64 3.52 4.19
C ARG A 24 -13.40 4.17 3.02
N HIS A 25 -14.64 4.60 3.23
CA HIS A 25 -15.42 5.32 2.22
C HIS A 25 -14.75 6.65 1.84
N LYS A 26 -14.30 7.43 2.82
CA LYS A 26 -13.60 8.70 2.58
C LYS A 26 -12.29 8.51 1.83
N LEU A 27 -11.54 7.45 2.15
CA LEU A 27 -10.31 7.12 1.41
C LEU A 27 -10.61 6.70 -0.03
N LEU A 28 -11.68 5.94 -0.26
CA LEU A 28 -12.12 5.56 -1.61
C LEU A 28 -12.54 6.79 -2.43
N ASP A 29 -13.27 7.73 -1.82
CA ASP A 29 -13.63 9.00 -2.46
C ASP A 29 -12.38 9.81 -2.84
N LEU A 30 -11.44 9.95 -1.91
CA LEU A 30 -10.17 10.64 -2.17
C LEU A 30 -9.38 9.96 -3.29
N PHE A 31 -9.37 8.63 -3.32
CA PHE A 31 -8.69 7.86 -4.37
C PHE A 31 -9.33 8.11 -5.74
N CYS A 32 -10.66 8.11 -5.83
CA CYS A 32 -11.39 8.42 -7.05
C CYS A 32 -11.13 9.86 -7.53
N GLN A 33 -11.06 10.82 -6.60
CA GLN A 33 -10.88 12.25 -6.93
C GLN A 33 -9.45 12.59 -7.37
N LEU A 34 -8.43 11.98 -6.76
CA LEU A 34 -7.03 12.39 -6.93
C LEU A 34 -6.19 11.40 -7.75
N ALA A 35 -6.47 10.09 -7.63
CA ALA A 35 -5.59 9.05 -8.13
C ALA A 35 -6.13 8.32 -9.37
N TYR A 36 -7.43 8.22 -9.53
CA TYR A 36 -8.05 7.47 -10.61
C TYR A 36 -8.53 8.38 -11.75
N GLN A 37 -8.27 8.00 -12.99
CA GLN A 37 -8.73 8.71 -14.18
C GLN A 37 -9.13 7.71 -15.26
N GLU A 38 -10.28 7.92 -15.91
CA GLU A 38 -10.67 7.18 -17.12
C GLU A 38 -10.18 7.91 -18.38
N GLY A 39 -9.77 7.17 -19.41
CA GLY A 39 -9.26 7.72 -20.67
C GLY A 39 -8.45 6.68 -21.44
N ASP A 40 -7.82 7.09 -22.53
CA ASP A 40 -6.91 6.23 -23.31
C ASP A 40 -5.46 6.55 -22.93
N PHE A 41 -4.85 5.67 -22.16
CA PHE A 41 -3.49 5.85 -21.63
C PHE A 41 -2.53 4.83 -22.21
N LEU A 42 -1.33 5.27 -22.59
CA LEU A 42 -0.21 4.40 -22.90
C LEU A 42 0.62 4.19 -21.62
N LEU A 43 0.63 2.97 -21.10
CA LEU A 43 1.40 2.64 -19.91
C LEU A 43 2.89 2.51 -20.22
N SER A 44 3.74 2.58 -19.20
CA SER A 44 5.21 2.39 -19.32
C SER A 44 5.59 1.00 -19.88
N SER A 45 4.70 0.01 -19.76
CA SER A 45 4.83 -1.31 -20.38
C SER A 45 4.57 -1.32 -21.90
N GLY A 46 4.14 -0.19 -22.50
CA GLY A 46 3.72 -0.11 -23.89
C GLY A 46 2.27 -0.57 -24.15
N LEU A 47 1.56 -1.02 -23.13
CA LEU A 47 0.16 -1.44 -23.23
C LEU A 47 -0.79 -0.24 -23.12
N ARG A 48 -1.90 -0.29 -23.86
CA ARG A 48 -3.00 0.66 -23.70
C ARG A 48 -3.89 0.28 -22.52
N SER A 49 -4.36 1.30 -21.80
CA SER A 49 -5.29 1.12 -20.68
C SER A 49 -6.40 2.16 -20.77
N SER A 50 -7.64 1.74 -20.50
CA SER A 50 -8.79 2.64 -20.40
C SER A 50 -8.83 3.46 -19.13
N TYR A 51 -7.86 3.30 -18.24
CA TYR A 51 -7.73 4.07 -17.00
C TYR A 51 -6.27 4.18 -16.55
N TYR A 52 -6.00 5.20 -15.77
CA TYR A 52 -4.71 5.43 -15.11
C TYR A 52 -4.88 5.59 -13.61
N VAL A 53 -3.91 5.09 -12.83
CA VAL A 53 -3.88 5.20 -11.36
C VAL A 53 -2.60 5.88 -10.92
N ASN A 54 -2.72 7.10 -10.38
CA ASN A 54 -1.62 7.83 -9.74
C ASN A 54 -1.72 7.75 -8.22
N LYS A 55 -1.39 6.58 -7.67
CA LYS A 55 -1.50 6.27 -6.24
C LYS A 55 -0.78 7.25 -5.32
N THR A 56 0.32 7.89 -5.78
CA THR A 56 1.09 8.83 -4.94
C THR A 56 0.31 10.08 -4.56
N GLN A 57 -0.70 10.45 -5.35
CA GLN A 57 -1.61 11.53 -5.00
C GLN A 57 -2.41 11.26 -3.71
N VAL A 58 -2.58 10.00 -3.34
CA VAL A 58 -3.26 9.57 -2.11
C VAL A 58 -2.26 9.16 -1.04
N THR A 59 -1.26 8.33 -1.38
CA THR A 59 -0.33 7.80 -0.38
C THR A 59 0.63 8.86 0.20
N LEU A 60 0.82 9.98 -0.49
CA LEU A 60 1.57 11.14 -0.02
C LEU A 60 0.67 12.32 0.41
N HIS A 61 -0.66 12.20 0.27
CA HIS A 61 -1.60 13.16 0.82
C HIS A 61 -1.70 12.98 2.34
N PRO A 62 -1.64 14.03 3.18
CA PRO A 62 -1.56 13.88 4.63
C PRO A 62 -2.71 13.07 5.22
N GLN A 63 -3.95 13.33 4.84
CA GLN A 63 -5.10 12.55 5.29
C GLN A 63 -5.17 11.17 4.62
N GLY A 64 -4.75 11.06 3.35
CA GLY A 64 -4.67 9.81 2.62
C GLY A 64 -3.66 8.84 3.25
N ALA A 65 -2.45 9.32 3.55
CA ALA A 65 -1.41 8.53 4.23
C ALA A 65 -1.87 8.02 5.60
N LEU A 66 -2.47 8.90 6.42
CA LEU A 66 -3.02 8.51 7.73
C LEU A 66 -4.13 7.47 7.60
N ALA A 67 -5.07 7.68 6.67
CA ALA A 67 -6.17 6.74 6.44
C ALA A 67 -5.68 5.38 5.94
N VAL A 68 -4.71 5.36 5.02
CA VAL A 68 -4.06 4.13 4.54
C VAL A 68 -3.41 3.37 5.70
N GLY A 69 -2.63 4.04 6.54
CA GLY A 69 -2.01 3.40 7.71
C GLY A 69 -3.04 2.79 8.66
N ARG A 70 -4.12 3.53 8.96
CA ARG A 70 -5.19 3.12 9.87
C ARG A 70 -6.04 1.96 9.33
N LEU A 71 -6.20 1.87 8.01
CA LEU A 71 -7.00 0.82 7.38
C LEU A 71 -6.20 -0.44 7.08
N LEU A 72 -4.88 -0.32 6.82
CA LEU A 72 -4.03 -1.49 6.60
C LEU A 72 -3.58 -2.14 7.90
N PHE A 73 -3.37 -1.37 8.97
CA PHE A 73 -2.91 -1.90 10.26
C PHE A 73 -3.79 -3.04 10.83
N PRO A 74 -5.14 -2.95 10.83
CA PRO A 74 -6.00 -4.03 11.33
C PRO A 74 -5.95 -5.32 10.49
N LEU A 75 -5.47 -5.26 9.24
CA LEU A 75 -5.31 -6.43 8.37
C LEU A 75 -4.05 -7.24 8.68
N LEU A 76 -3.13 -6.68 9.50
CA LEU A 76 -1.90 -7.35 9.88
C LEU A 76 -2.17 -8.45 10.90
N PRO A 77 -1.67 -9.69 10.70
CA PRO A 77 -1.65 -10.72 11.73
C PRO A 77 -1.11 -10.20 13.05
N VAL A 78 -1.63 -10.74 14.16
CA VAL A 78 -1.24 -10.30 15.52
C VAL A 78 0.24 -10.52 15.81
N ASP A 79 0.85 -11.49 15.15
CA ASP A 79 2.25 -11.90 15.29
C ASP A 79 3.19 -11.23 14.28
N THR A 80 2.70 -10.23 13.54
CA THR A 80 3.52 -9.43 12.63
C THR A 80 4.59 -8.66 13.42
N GLN A 81 5.86 -8.81 13.01
CA GLN A 81 7.00 -8.18 13.66
C GLN A 81 7.58 -7.02 12.83
N ALA A 82 7.25 -6.94 11.54
CA ALA A 82 7.54 -5.78 10.69
C ALA A 82 6.60 -5.75 9.49
N VAL A 83 6.53 -4.61 8.84
CA VAL A 83 6.00 -4.46 7.49
C VAL A 83 7.12 -4.08 6.53
N GLY A 84 7.05 -4.54 5.28
CA GLY A 84 8.07 -4.21 4.28
C GLY A 84 7.46 -4.10 2.88
N GLY A 85 8.13 -3.41 1.97
CA GLY A 85 7.65 -3.31 0.59
C GLY A 85 8.70 -2.77 -0.36
N LEU A 86 8.48 -2.99 -1.67
CA LEU A 86 9.43 -2.59 -2.70
C LEU A 86 9.38 -1.08 -2.93
N THR A 87 10.57 -0.45 -2.85
CA THR A 87 10.69 0.99 -3.14
C THR A 87 10.31 1.28 -4.60
N MET A 88 9.72 2.40 -4.90
CA MET A 88 9.31 3.60 -4.15
C MET A 88 7.82 3.56 -3.75
N GLY A 89 7.04 2.67 -4.41
CA GLY A 89 5.59 2.64 -4.26
C GLY A 89 5.14 2.31 -2.84
N ALA A 90 5.80 1.35 -2.19
CA ALA A 90 5.45 0.91 -0.85
C ALA A 90 5.99 1.83 0.27
N ASP A 91 6.99 2.67 0.02
CA ASP A 91 7.65 3.46 1.06
C ASP A 91 6.67 4.32 1.90
N PRO A 92 5.72 5.08 1.29
CA PRO A 92 4.76 5.85 2.06
C PRO A 92 3.83 4.98 2.92
N ILE A 93 3.40 3.81 2.41
CA ILE A 93 2.43 2.98 3.11
C ILE A 93 3.05 2.17 4.25
N VAL A 94 4.26 1.64 4.09
CA VAL A 94 4.97 0.97 5.20
C VAL A 94 5.27 1.95 6.33
N THR A 95 5.64 3.19 5.97
CA THR A 95 5.88 4.27 6.94
C THR A 95 4.60 4.66 7.65
N ALA A 96 3.49 4.84 6.93
CA ALA A 96 2.19 5.19 7.51
C ALA A 96 1.71 4.11 8.50
N VAL A 97 1.80 2.84 8.12
CA VAL A 97 1.44 1.71 9.00
C VAL A 97 2.34 1.66 10.23
N SER A 98 3.66 1.86 10.08
CA SER A 98 4.59 1.88 11.20
C SER A 98 4.28 3.01 12.19
N ILE A 99 3.97 4.21 11.71
CA ILE A 99 3.58 5.34 12.58
C ILE A 99 2.26 5.02 13.32
N VAL A 100 1.24 4.57 12.60
CA VAL A 100 -0.06 4.23 13.18
C VAL A 100 0.07 3.12 14.23
N SER A 101 0.93 2.14 14.02
CA SER A 101 1.14 1.01 14.93
C SER A 101 1.53 1.45 16.36
N VAL A 102 2.21 2.60 16.49
CA VAL A 102 2.56 3.18 17.81
C VAL A 102 1.31 3.67 18.54
N TYR A 103 0.40 4.35 17.85
CA TYR A 103 -0.87 4.83 18.43
C TYR A 103 -1.81 3.69 18.79
N GLU A 104 -1.70 2.56 18.09
CA GLU A 104 -2.45 1.33 18.36
C GLU A 104 -1.78 0.44 19.43
N ASN A 105 -0.76 0.94 20.14
CA ASN A 105 -0.01 0.23 21.19
C ASN A 105 0.60 -1.10 20.76
N ARG A 106 0.88 -1.25 19.46
CA ARG A 106 1.56 -2.42 18.87
C ARG A 106 2.64 -1.94 17.89
N PRO A 107 3.77 -1.40 18.36
CA PRO A 107 4.81 -0.84 17.48
C PRO A 107 5.37 -1.87 16.50
N ILE A 108 5.25 -1.58 15.20
CA ILE A 108 5.70 -2.43 14.11
C ILE A 108 6.66 -1.61 13.23
N PRO A 109 7.95 -1.98 13.14
CA PRO A 109 8.92 -1.29 12.29
C PRO A 109 8.62 -1.48 10.80
N ALA A 110 9.03 -0.49 9.99
CA ALA A 110 8.99 -0.53 8.55
C ALA A 110 10.35 -0.92 7.95
N LEU A 111 10.32 -1.73 6.90
CA LEU A 111 11.45 -2.10 6.07
C LEU A 111 11.22 -1.62 4.64
N ILE A 112 12.20 -0.94 4.05
CA ILE A 112 12.18 -0.56 2.64
C ILE A 112 13.02 -1.55 1.85
N ILE A 113 12.43 -2.18 0.84
CA ILE A 113 13.09 -3.16 0.00
C ILE A 113 13.53 -2.45 -1.29
N ARG A 114 14.84 -2.31 -1.47
CA ARG A 114 15.45 -1.62 -2.61
C ARG A 114 15.33 -2.44 -3.90
N LYS A 115 15.22 -1.77 -5.05
CA LYS A 115 15.28 -2.43 -6.36
C LYS A 115 16.68 -2.93 -6.73
N GLU A 116 17.71 -2.28 -6.18
CA GLU A 116 19.12 -2.59 -6.42
C GLU A 116 19.85 -2.74 -5.09
N ALA A 117 20.89 -3.60 -5.08
CA ALA A 117 21.68 -3.84 -3.88
C ALA A 117 22.48 -2.58 -3.49
N LYS A 118 22.63 -2.36 -2.18
CA LYS A 118 23.77 -1.59 -1.66
C LYS A 118 25.06 -2.41 -1.90
N GLY A 119 26.14 -1.74 -2.22
CA GLY A 119 27.39 -2.40 -2.62
C GLY A 119 27.99 -3.44 -1.68
N TYR A 120 27.53 -3.56 -0.41
CA TYR A 120 28.08 -4.49 0.58
C TYR A 120 27.05 -4.95 1.61
N GLY A 121 27.15 -6.24 2.06
CA GLY A 121 26.43 -6.80 3.20
C GLY A 121 25.34 -7.83 2.85
N THR A 122 25.04 -8.72 3.80
CA THR A 122 24.05 -9.81 3.67
C THR A 122 22.61 -9.34 3.49
N LYS A 123 22.30 -8.09 3.89
CA LYS A 123 20.98 -7.45 3.71
C LYS A 123 21.06 -6.28 2.74
N ALA A 124 21.81 -6.43 1.64
CA ALA A 124 22.10 -5.37 0.67
C ALA A 124 20.86 -4.71 0.04
N TYR A 125 19.71 -5.37 0.12
CA TYR A 125 18.44 -4.87 -0.42
C TYR A 125 17.50 -4.30 0.61
N ILE A 126 17.79 -4.33 1.92
CA ILE A 126 16.87 -3.95 2.98
C ILE A 126 17.39 -2.74 3.73
N GLU A 127 16.54 -1.73 3.85
CA GLU A 127 16.73 -0.57 4.72
C GLU A 127 15.75 -0.66 5.89
N GLY A 128 16.18 -0.25 7.08
CA GLY A 128 15.39 -0.21 8.29
C GLY A 128 16.06 -0.91 9.47
N PRO A 129 15.35 -1.09 10.58
CA PRO A 129 15.85 -1.77 11.76
C PRO A 129 16.21 -3.24 11.49
N SER A 130 17.26 -3.73 12.12
CA SER A 130 17.59 -5.16 12.08
C SER A 130 16.62 -5.93 12.96
N LEU A 131 16.09 -7.03 12.41
CA LEU A 131 15.18 -7.95 13.12
C LEU A 131 15.86 -9.29 13.36
N PRO A 132 15.39 -10.08 14.35
CA PRO A 132 15.84 -11.47 14.55
C PRO A 132 15.62 -12.32 13.30
N GLU A 133 16.42 -13.36 13.15
CA GLU A 133 16.21 -14.38 12.13
C GLU A 133 14.82 -15.03 12.32
N GLY A 134 14.13 -15.33 11.22
CA GLY A 134 12.78 -15.87 11.23
C GLY A 134 11.68 -14.84 11.54
N ALA A 135 12.02 -13.56 11.77
CA ALA A 135 11.02 -12.52 12.06
C ALA A 135 9.92 -12.48 10.99
N LYS A 136 8.67 -12.40 11.43
CA LYS A 136 7.49 -12.39 10.55
C LYS A 136 7.26 -11.01 9.96
N VAL A 137 7.42 -10.89 8.66
CA VAL A 137 7.23 -9.65 7.90
C VAL A 137 6.03 -9.79 6.97
N VAL A 138 5.13 -8.79 6.97
CA VAL A 138 4.06 -8.67 5.99
C VAL A 138 4.52 -7.71 4.89
N VAL A 139 4.38 -8.13 3.63
CA VAL A 139 4.69 -7.28 2.48
C VAL A 139 3.49 -6.40 2.17
N LEU A 140 3.74 -5.08 2.06
CA LEU A 140 2.75 -4.10 1.63
C LEU A 140 3.07 -3.65 0.19
N GLU A 141 2.02 -3.50 -0.62
CA GLU A 141 2.13 -3.03 -2.00
C GLU A 141 1.09 -1.92 -2.25
N ASP A 142 1.44 -0.91 -3.01
CA ASP A 142 0.51 0.17 -3.33
C ASP A 142 -0.55 -0.25 -4.35
N VAL A 143 -0.13 -0.81 -5.49
CA VAL A 143 -1.03 -1.30 -6.54
C VAL A 143 -0.51 -2.61 -7.11
N VAL A 144 -1.30 -3.65 -6.98
CA VAL A 144 -1.01 -4.95 -7.59
C VAL A 144 -1.57 -4.99 -9.01
N THR A 145 -0.72 -5.32 -9.98
CA THR A 145 -1.08 -5.64 -11.36
C THR A 145 -0.79 -7.12 -11.61
N THR A 146 0.40 -7.45 -12.06
CA THR A 146 0.85 -8.83 -12.26
C THR A 146 1.49 -9.46 -11.01
N GLY A 147 1.72 -8.68 -9.96
CA GLY A 147 2.25 -9.16 -8.68
C GLY A 147 3.77 -9.31 -8.58
N GLN A 148 4.54 -9.10 -9.65
CA GLN A 148 5.98 -9.33 -9.67
C GLN A 148 6.76 -8.46 -8.68
N SER A 149 6.33 -7.22 -8.47
CA SER A 149 7.01 -6.28 -7.54
C SER A 149 6.99 -6.79 -6.10
N ALA A 150 5.82 -7.18 -5.61
CA ALA A 150 5.70 -7.68 -4.25
C ALA A 150 6.38 -9.05 -4.08
N LEU A 151 6.34 -9.96 -5.09
CA LEU A 151 7.12 -11.21 -5.02
C LEU A 151 8.62 -10.94 -4.91
N LYS A 152 9.15 -9.97 -5.64
CA LYS A 152 10.54 -9.59 -5.52
C LYS A 152 10.89 -9.08 -4.11
N ALA A 153 9.97 -8.37 -3.45
CA ALA A 153 10.16 -7.99 -2.05
C ALA A 153 10.12 -9.22 -1.12
N VAL A 154 9.19 -10.15 -1.34
CA VAL A 154 9.10 -11.41 -0.58
C VAL A 154 10.39 -12.23 -0.69
N GLU A 155 10.92 -12.43 -1.89
CA GLU A 155 12.16 -13.16 -2.14
C GLU A 155 13.32 -12.54 -1.34
N ARG A 156 13.53 -11.22 -1.45
CA ARG A 156 14.61 -10.51 -0.75
C ARG A 156 14.51 -10.57 0.77
N LEU A 157 13.28 -10.54 1.30
CA LEU A 157 13.04 -10.70 2.73
C LEU A 157 13.35 -12.13 3.18
N LYS A 158 12.94 -13.15 2.41
CA LYS A 158 13.25 -14.57 2.67
C LYS A 158 14.74 -14.84 2.58
N ASP A 159 15.42 -14.29 1.57
CA ASP A 159 16.89 -14.40 1.41
C ASP A 159 17.66 -13.76 2.58
N ALA A 160 17.07 -12.76 3.22
CA ALA A 160 17.61 -12.11 4.41
C ALA A 160 17.29 -12.85 5.72
N GLY A 161 16.67 -14.05 5.65
CA GLY A 161 16.32 -14.89 6.80
C GLY A 161 14.99 -14.53 7.48
N TYR A 162 14.11 -13.73 6.85
CA TYR A 162 12.80 -13.40 7.40
C TYR A 162 11.72 -14.35 6.89
N THR A 163 10.62 -14.46 7.63
CA THR A 163 9.43 -15.23 7.25
C THR A 163 8.40 -14.29 6.64
N VAL A 164 7.95 -14.60 5.43
CA VAL A 164 6.88 -13.85 4.74
C VAL A 164 5.80 -14.83 4.28
N ASN A 165 4.58 -14.65 4.80
CA ASN A 165 3.42 -15.49 4.50
C ASN A 165 2.26 -14.70 3.90
N GLN A 166 2.31 -13.36 3.92
CA GLN A 166 1.20 -12.51 3.50
C GLN A 166 1.68 -11.28 2.74
N ILE A 167 0.89 -10.91 1.73
CA ILE A 167 0.95 -9.65 1.01
C ILE A 167 -0.37 -8.91 1.22
N ILE A 168 -0.32 -7.62 1.51
CA ILE A 168 -1.50 -6.75 1.59
C ILE A 168 -1.30 -5.57 0.64
N SER A 169 -2.30 -5.27 -0.20
CA SER A 169 -2.22 -4.13 -1.10
C SER A 169 -3.27 -3.06 -0.80
N LEU A 170 -2.97 -1.82 -1.23
CA LEU A 170 -3.97 -0.76 -1.21
C LEU A 170 -4.99 -0.97 -2.32
N VAL A 171 -4.56 -1.30 -3.54
CA VAL A 171 -5.45 -1.58 -4.68
C VAL A 171 -4.98 -2.82 -5.44
N ASP A 172 -5.93 -3.70 -5.75
CA ASP A 172 -5.73 -4.80 -6.69
C ASP A 172 -6.38 -4.48 -8.04
N ARG A 173 -5.60 -4.49 -9.11
CA ARG A 173 -6.08 -4.31 -10.49
C ARG A 173 -6.70 -5.57 -11.08
N GLN A 174 -6.68 -6.68 -10.35
CA GLN A 174 -7.24 -7.98 -10.77
C GLN A 174 -6.68 -8.47 -12.13
N GLN A 175 -5.37 -8.34 -12.30
CA GLN A 175 -4.65 -8.72 -13.52
C GLN A 175 -3.65 -9.86 -13.26
N GLY A 176 -4.04 -10.85 -12.45
CA GLY A 176 -3.30 -12.08 -12.21
C GLY A 176 -2.37 -12.05 -10.98
N GLY A 177 -2.24 -10.91 -10.27
CA GLY A 177 -1.36 -10.81 -9.11
C GLY A 177 -1.80 -11.68 -7.93
N GLY A 178 -3.10 -11.74 -7.65
CA GLY A 178 -3.66 -12.56 -6.56
C GLY A 178 -3.41 -14.05 -6.79
N GLU A 179 -3.65 -14.55 -7.99
CA GLU A 179 -3.41 -15.94 -8.40
C GLU A 179 -1.92 -16.30 -8.31
N LEU A 180 -1.05 -15.37 -8.69
CA LEU A 180 0.39 -15.54 -8.59
C LEU A 180 0.82 -15.70 -7.14
N TYR A 181 0.31 -14.87 -6.21
CA TYR A 181 0.63 -14.97 -4.80
C TYR A 181 0.10 -16.26 -4.18
N GLN A 182 -1.12 -16.66 -4.52
CA GLN A 182 -1.70 -17.92 -4.07
C GLN A 182 -0.86 -19.13 -4.54
N SER A 183 -0.41 -19.14 -5.79
CA SER A 183 0.45 -20.20 -6.32
C SER A 183 1.83 -20.24 -5.64
N ALA A 184 2.30 -19.11 -5.10
CA ALA A 184 3.52 -18.99 -4.29
C ALA A 184 3.30 -19.32 -2.80
N GLY A 185 2.11 -19.78 -2.40
CA GLY A 185 1.76 -20.13 -1.01
C GLY A 185 1.62 -18.91 -0.09
N LEU A 186 1.32 -17.73 -0.65
CA LEU A 186 1.18 -16.49 0.09
C LEU A 186 -0.29 -16.11 0.23
N LYS A 187 -0.70 -15.69 1.43
CA LYS A 187 -2.01 -15.06 1.63
C LYS A 187 -2.00 -13.69 0.98
N PHE A 188 -3.06 -13.34 0.27
CA PHE A 188 -3.24 -12.03 -0.32
C PHE A 188 -4.52 -11.37 0.15
N GLU A 189 -4.43 -10.12 0.54
CA GLU A 189 -5.55 -9.25 0.87
C GLU A 189 -5.37 -7.89 0.20
N THR A 190 -6.47 -7.24 -0.14
CA THR A 190 -6.45 -5.89 -0.71
C THR A 190 -7.49 -5.01 -0.02
N LEU A 191 -7.17 -3.72 0.13
CA LEU A 191 -8.12 -2.76 0.70
C LEU A 191 -9.22 -2.42 -0.31
N PHE A 192 -8.85 -2.23 -1.59
CA PHE A 192 -9.77 -1.95 -2.69
C PHE A 192 -9.49 -2.83 -3.90
N SER A 193 -10.53 -3.26 -4.59
CA SER A 193 -10.42 -3.75 -5.95
C SER A 193 -10.55 -2.60 -6.95
N ILE A 194 -10.00 -2.78 -8.16
CA ILE A 194 -10.16 -1.78 -9.22
C ILE A 194 -11.63 -1.61 -9.62
N GLN A 195 -12.42 -2.69 -9.57
CA GLN A 195 -13.85 -2.64 -9.86
C GLN A 195 -14.58 -1.71 -8.89
N GLU A 196 -14.30 -1.82 -7.60
CA GLU A 196 -14.87 -0.96 -6.55
C GLU A 196 -14.50 0.51 -6.77
N VAL A 197 -13.25 0.79 -7.14
CA VAL A 197 -12.80 2.14 -7.49
C VAL A 197 -13.57 2.69 -8.69
N GLN A 198 -13.76 1.88 -9.74
CA GLN A 198 -14.48 2.28 -10.95
C GLN A 198 -15.97 2.54 -10.69
N GLU A 199 -16.60 1.68 -9.89
CA GLU A 199 -18.00 1.87 -9.49
C GLU A 199 -18.19 3.17 -8.71
N ARG A 200 -17.30 3.41 -7.74
CA ARG A 200 -17.37 4.63 -6.92
C ARG A 200 -17.10 5.89 -7.74
N TYR A 201 -16.13 5.86 -8.64
CA TYR A 201 -15.81 6.97 -9.55
C TYR A 201 -17.03 7.37 -10.39
N ARG A 202 -17.75 6.39 -10.96
CA ARG A 202 -18.98 6.65 -11.74
C ARG A 202 -20.10 7.22 -10.88
N GLN A 203 -20.25 6.75 -9.64
CA GLN A 203 -21.25 7.31 -8.70
C GLN A 203 -20.94 8.79 -8.41
N LEU A 204 -19.69 9.14 -8.15
CA LEU A 204 -19.28 10.53 -7.89
C LEU A 204 -19.45 11.44 -9.12
N ALA A 205 -19.28 10.91 -10.33
CA ALA A 205 -19.48 11.68 -11.57
C ALA A 205 -20.95 11.98 -11.87
N ASN A 206 -21.89 11.22 -11.27
CA ASN A 206 -23.34 11.36 -11.47
C ASN A 206 -24.05 12.10 -10.30
N SER A 207 -23.30 12.52 -9.28
CA SER A 207 -23.80 13.26 -8.10
C SER A 207 -23.55 14.75 -8.26
#